data_1d7e18e547c9a06613fb1051b67ca7f3
#
_entry.id   1d7e18e547c9a06613fb1051b67ca7f3
#
_cell.length_a   1.000
_cell.length_b   1.000
_cell.length_c   1.000
_cell.angle_alpha   90.00
_cell.angle_beta   90.00
_cell.angle_gamma   90.00
#
_symmetry.space_group_name_H-M   'P 1'
#
loop_
_entity.id
_entity.type
_entity.pdbx_description
1 polymer ?
#
loop_
_entity_poly.entity_id
_entity_poly.type
_entity_poly.pdbx_seq_one_letter_code
_entity_poly.pdbx_strand_id
1 'polypeptide(L)'
;QDGNGNLKGSGRSIASFHLRDALDLVSKKNPELILTFGGHAMAAGLSIKIESFKIFCSEFEIIAKELLSPDELNLIIEFDKSIPKKYLNYETIRTINSQVWGQGFPVPVFFGIFDVVRQEIVAAKHNKCVLKNEDDNYDAIFFNFSGELADRIEVVYSIELNEFKQKSNIQFIIKSQNEKK
;
A
#
# COMPACT_ATOMS: atom_id res chain seq x y z
N GLN A 1 1.28 21.77 13.16
CA GLN A 1 1.65 23.20 13.25
C GLN A 1 3.03 23.32 13.86
N ASP A 2 3.82 24.27 13.38
CA ASP A 2 5.00 24.71 14.09
C ASP A 2 4.61 25.86 15.06
N GLY A 3 5.53 26.23 15.98
CA GLY A 3 5.27 27.31 16.97
C GLY A 3 5.02 28.68 16.35
N ASN A 4 5.15 28.86 15.04
CA ASN A 4 5.01 30.13 14.31
C ASN A 4 3.70 30.22 13.50
N GLY A 5 2.76 29.29 13.67
CA GLY A 5 1.50 29.26 12.94
C GLY A 5 1.59 28.72 11.51
N ASN A 6 2.71 28.08 11.13
CA ASN A 6 2.83 27.43 9.84
C ASN A 6 2.44 25.95 9.94
N LEU A 7 2.05 25.39 8.80
CA LEU A 7 1.82 23.97 8.62
C LEU A 7 3.05 23.32 7.96
N LYS A 8 3.48 22.19 8.51
CA LYS A 8 4.47 21.33 7.87
C LYS A 8 3.76 20.12 7.29
N GLY A 9 4.02 19.83 6.01
CA GLY A 9 3.51 18.69 5.29
C GLY A 9 4.62 17.70 4.95
N SER A 10 4.28 16.42 4.94
CA SER A 10 5.13 15.35 4.43
C SER A 10 4.31 14.50 3.47
N GLY A 11 4.79 14.34 2.25
CA GLY A 11 4.12 13.60 1.18
C GLY A 11 4.89 12.36 0.76
N ARG A 12 4.15 11.38 0.29
CA ARG A 12 4.65 10.23 -0.46
C ARG A 12 3.91 10.18 -1.78
N SER A 13 4.63 9.82 -2.84
CA SER A 13 4.14 9.83 -4.20
C SER A 13 3.88 8.42 -4.74
N ILE A 14 3.29 8.37 -5.93
CA ILE A 14 3.18 7.19 -6.79
C ILE A 14 4.26 7.25 -7.86
N ALA A 15 4.56 6.12 -8.52
CA ALA A 15 5.69 5.99 -9.44
C ALA A 15 5.64 6.98 -10.62
N SER A 16 4.44 7.29 -11.12
CA SER A 16 4.23 8.19 -12.25
C SER A 16 4.21 9.69 -11.88
N PHE A 17 4.29 10.06 -10.59
CA PHE A 17 4.15 11.43 -10.14
C PHE A 17 5.38 11.93 -9.38
N HIS A 18 6.14 12.83 -9.97
CA HIS A 18 7.32 13.41 -9.35
C HIS A 18 6.93 14.52 -8.37
N LEU A 19 6.76 14.16 -7.08
CA LEU A 19 6.20 15.03 -6.05
C LEU A 19 6.96 16.35 -5.89
N ARG A 20 8.31 16.32 -5.89
CA ARG A 20 9.10 17.54 -5.75
C ARG A 20 8.88 18.50 -6.91
N ASP A 21 8.79 17.99 -8.14
CA ASP A 21 8.57 18.82 -9.32
C ASP A 21 7.15 19.40 -9.33
N ALA A 22 6.15 18.65 -8.86
CA ALA A 22 4.81 19.17 -8.69
C ALA A 22 4.77 20.33 -7.67
N LEU A 23 5.49 20.22 -6.54
CA LEU A 23 5.63 21.33 -5.58
C LEU A 23 6.37 22.53 -6.18
N ASP A 24 7.38 22.30 -7.00
CA ASP A 24 8.09 23.35 -7.72
C ASP A 24 7.18 24.11 -8.70
N LEU A 25 6.32 23.38 -9.43
CA LEU A 25 5.31 23.98 -10.30
C LEU A 25 4.29 24.83 -9.54
N VAL A 26 3.78 24.31 -8.41
CA VAL A 26 2.89 25.08 -7.52
C VAL A 26 3.57 26.36 -7.06
N SER A 27 4.83 26.26 -6.61
CA SER A 27 5.60 27.41 -6.13
C SER A 27 5.88 28.43 -7.24
N LYS A 28 6.11 27.99 -8.47
CA LYS A 28 6.32 28.87 -9.63
C LYS A 28 5.04 29.59 -10.07
N LYS A 29 3.90 28.87 -10.04
CA LYS A 29 2.59 29.48 -10.35
C LYS A 29 2.13 30.46 -9.24
N ASN A 30 2.50 30.19 -7.99
CA ASN A 30 2.09 30.96 -6.81
C ASN A 30 3.29 31.18 -5.86
N PRO A 31 4.17 32.16 -6.13
CA PRO A 31 5.48 32.30 -5.47
C PRO A 31 5.45 32.43 -3.92
N GLU A 32 4.36 32.92 -3.33
CA GLU A 32 4.24 33.08 -1.89
C GLU A 32 3.46 31.98 -1.18
N LEU A 33 2.96 31.00 -1.95
CA LEU A 33 2.08 29.96 -1.43
C LEU A 33 2.83 28.93 -0.61
N ILE A 34 4.05 28.57 -1.02
CA ILE A 34 4.93 27.62 -0.33
C ILE A 34 6.12 28.37 0.24
N LEU A 35 6.28 28.31 1.56
CA LEU A 35 7.40 28.96 2.25
C LEU A 35 8.72 28.21 1.98
N THR A 36 8.69 26.90 2.10
CA THR A 36 9.83 26.01 1.82
C THR A 36 9.32 24.66 1.36
N PHE A 37 10.06 24.04 0.47
CA PHE A 37 9.85 22.63 0.09
C PHE A 37 11.16 21.96 -0.28
N GLY A 38 11.19 20.63 -0.22
CA GLY A 38 12.36 19.86 -0.60
C GLY A 38 12.08 18.36 -0.54
N GLY A 39 12.93 17.58 -1.19
CA GLY A 39 12.79 16.13 -1.26
C GLY A 39 13.16 15.61 -2.64
N HIS A 40 12.61 14.46 -2.96
CA HIS A 40 12.85 13.71 -4.21
C HIS A 40 11.51 13.34 -4.88
N ALA A 41 11.59 12.58 -5.99
CA ALA A 41 10.41 12.17 -6.75
C ALA A 41 9.33 11.50 -5.87
N MET A 42 9.71 10.55 -5.03
CA MET A 42 8.79 9.71 -4.26
C MET A 42 8.45 10.25 -2.87
N ALA A 43 9.19 11.23 -2.38
CA ALA A 43 8.99 11.77 -1.04
C ALA A 43 9.46 13.21 -0.97
N ALA A 44 8.60 14.11 -0.50
CA ALA A 44 8.92 15.52 -0.31
C ALA A 44 8.20 16.08 0.92
N GLY A 45 8.79 17.14 1.48
CA GLY A 45 8.20 17.92 2.54
C GLY A 45 8.00 19.37 2.12
N LEU A 46 7.09 20.06 2.76
CA LEU A 46 6.82 21.47 2.53
C LEU A 46 6.40 22.19 3.81
N SER A 47 6.50 23.49 3.79
CA SER A 47 5.94 24.37 4.82
C SER A 47 5.12 25.47 4.15
N ILE A 48 3.92 25.73 4.67
CA ILE A 48 3.00 26.77 4.20
C ILE A 48 2.41 27.52 5.37
N LYS A 49 1.88 28.73 5.14
CA LYS A 49 1.06 29.40 6.14
C LYS A 49 -0.28 28.70 6.32
N ILE A 50 -0.85 28.72 7.53
CA ILE A 50 -2.13 28.05 7.81
C ILE A 50 -3.27 28.61 6.94
N GLU A 51 -3.30 29.91 6.71
CA GLU A 51 -4.28 30.57 5.84
C GLU A 51 -4.17 30.13 4.36
N SER A 52 -2.99 29.70 3.92
CA SER A 52 -2.71 29.28 2.57
C SER A 52 -3.15 27.83 2.27
N PHE A 53 -3.53 27.06 3.28
CA PHE A 53 -3.78 25.62 3.14
C PHE A 53 -4.84 25.29 2.06
N LYS A 54 -5.97 25.97 2.05
CA LYS A 54 -7.04 25.73 1.08
C LYS A 54 -6.62 26.04 -0.34
N ILE A 55 -5.90 27.16 -0.53
CA ILE A 55 -5.38 27.56 -1.84
C ILE A 55 -4.34 26.54 -2.33
N PHE A 56 -3.43 26.14 -1.43
CA PHE A 56 -2.44 25.11 -1.73
C PHE A 56 -3.09 23.81 -2.19
N CYS A 57 -4.11 23.31 -1.49
CA CYS A 57 -4.82 22.09 -1.89
C CYS A 57 -5.42 22.22 -3.30
N SER A 58 -6.05 23.34 -3.62
CA SER A 58 -6.65 23.57 -4.93
C SER A 58 -5.61 23.63 -6.05
N GLU A 59 -4.53 24.40 -5.85
CA GLU A 59 -3.44 24.52 -6.84
C GLU A 59 -2.70 23.21 -7.04
N PHE A 60 -2.43 22.48 -5.96
CA PHE A 60 -1.79 21.18 -6.04
C PHE A 60 -2.67 20.15 -6.79
N GLU A 61 -3.98 20.16 -6.55
CA GLU A 61 -4.92 19.30 -7.27
C GLU A 61 -4.97 19.61 -8.76
N ILE A 62 -4.92 20.90 -9.15
CA ILE A 62 -4.85 21.31 -10.56
C ILE A 62 -3.57 20.76 -11.20
N ILE A 63 -2.42 20.97 -10.57
CA ILE A 63 -1.13 20.45 -11.06
C ILE A 63 -1.14 18.92 -11.15
N ALA A 64 -1.70 18.23 -10.15
CA ALA A 64 -1.79 16.77 -10.17
C ALA A 64 -2.65 16.28 -11.34
N LYS A 65 -3.78 16.93 -11.63
CA LYS A 65 -4.63 16.62 -12.80
C LYS A 65 -3.97 16.92 -14.14
N GLU A 66 -3.10 17.93 -14.20
CA GLU A 66 -2.32 18.24 -15.41
C GLU A 66 -1.22 17.18 -15.69
N LEU A 67 -0.65 16.63 -14.63
CA LEU A 67 0.51 15.71 -14.71
C LEU A 67 0.12 14.23 -14.72
N LEU A 68 -1.06 13.87 -14.23
CA LEU A 68 -1.51 12.49 -14.12
C LEU A 68 -2.68 12.23 -15.07
N SER A 69 -2.59 11.14 -15.81
CA SER A 69 -3.73 10.58 -16.54
C SER A 69 -4.69 9.84 -15.58
N PRO A 70 -5.97 9.69 -15.91
CA PRO A 70 -6.90 8.89 -15.10
C PRO A 70 -6.43 7.45 -14.85
N ASP A 71 -5.73 6.83 -15.80
CA ASP A 71 -5.23 5.47 -15.69
C ASP A 71 -4.11 5.35 -14.65
N GLU A 72 -3.29 6.38 -14.47
CA GLU A 72 -2.22 6.42 -13.47
C GLU A 72 -2.73 6.58 -12.04
N LEU A 73 -3.98 6.96 -11.86
CA LEU A 73 -4.67 7.02 -10.56
C LEU A 73 -5.24 5.66 -10.14
N ASN A 74 -5.29 4.69 -11.04
CA ASN A 74 -5.72 3.34 -10.72
C ASN A 74 -4.62 2.61 -9.94
N LEU A 75 -5.01 1.97 -8.85
CA LEU A 75 -4.11 1.10 -8.11
C LEU A 75 -3.83 -0.16 -8.95
N ILE A 76 -2.67 -0.22 -9.57
CA ILE A 76 -2.18 -1.41 -10.26
C ILE A 76 -1.33 -2.20 -9.26
N ILE A 77 -1.71 -3.45 -9.02
CA ILE A 77 -0.90 -4.38 -8.22
C ILE A 77 -0.34 -5.43 -9.18
N GLU A 78 0.95 -5.35 -9.43
CA GLU A 78 1.67 -6.39 -10.16
C GLU A 78 1.89 -7.60 -9.26
N PHE A 79 1.79 -8.80 -9.81
CA PHE A 79 2.05 -10.03 -9.08
C PHE A 79 2.86 -11.03 -9.91
N ASP A 80 3.65 -11.85 -9.23
CA ASP A 80 4.62 -12.74 -9.88
C ASP A 80 3.98 -13.97 -10.53
N LYS A 81 3.05 -14.58 -9.93
CA LYS A 81 2.20 -15.74 -10.34
C LYS A 81 1.66 -16.42 -9.08
N SER A 82 0.98 -17.54 -9.24
CA SER A 82 0.66 -18.43 -8.11
C SER A 82 1.91 -19.14 -7.64
N ILE A 83 2.14 -19.18 -6.33
CA ILE A 83 3.24 -19.94 -5.76
C ILE A 83 2.87 -21.45 -5.72
N PRO A 84 3.69 -22.35 -6.30
CA PRO A 84 3.45 -23.79 -6.20
C PRO A 84 3.53 -24.28 -4.74
N LYS A 85 2.65 -25.21 -4.36
CA LYS A 85 2.55 -25.77 -2.99
C LYS A 85 3.90 -26.23 -2.42
N LYS A 86 4.76 -26.85 -3.23
CA LYS A 86 6.09 -27.32 -2.81
C LYS A 86 7.00 -26.22 -2.25
N TYR A 87 6.74 -24.95 -2.59
CA TYR A 87 7.48 -23.77 -2.11
C TYR A 87 6.80 -23.07 -0.93
N LEU A 88 5.58 -23.49 -0.55
CA LEU A 88 4.90 -22.99 0.64
C LEU A 88 5.43 -23.71 1.90
N ASN A 89 6.69 -23.53 2.21
CA ASN A 89 7.37 -24.09 3.35
C ASN A 89 8.23 -23.05 4.07
N TYR A 90 8.60 -23.35 5.32
CA TYR A 90 9.36 -22.40 6.17
C TYR A 90 10.67 -21.95 5.55
N GLU A 91 11.41 -22.83 4.92
CA GLU A 91 12.72 -22.52 4.34
C GLU A 91 12.58 -21.50 3.21
N THR A 92 11.65 -21.73 2.29
CA THR A 92 11.39 -20.80 1.18
C THR A 92 10.92 -19.43 1.68
N ILE A 93 9.95 -19.41 2.61
CA ILE A 93 9.41 -18.14 3.14
C ILE A 93 10.47 -17.40 3.94
N ARG A 94 11.26 -18.10 4.73
CA ARG A 94 12.40 -17.50 5.46
C ARG A 94 13.41 -16.90 4.48
N THR A 95 13.71 -17.58 3.39
CA THR A 95 14.62 -17.09 2.35
C THR A 95 14.05 -15.80 1.73
N ILE A 96 12.78 -15.78 1.35
CA ILE A 96 12.12 -14.58 0.83
C ILE A 96 12.20 -13.43 1.85
N ASN A 97 11.83 -13.68 3.11
CA ASN A 97 11.77 -12.64 4.14
C ASN A 97 13.14 -12.13 4.58
N SER A 98 14.22 -12.88 4.31
CA SER A 98 15.59 -12.48 4.63
C SER A 98 16.26 -11.64 3.54
N GLN A 99 15.65 -11.51 2.37
CA GLN A 99 16.22 -10.72 1.28
C GLN A 99 16.01 -9.22 1.54
N VAL A 100 16.87 -8.41 0.93
CA VAL A 100 16.74 -6.95 0.95
C VAL A 100 15.87 -6.52 -0.22
N TRP A 101 14.63 -6.22 0.07
CA TRP A 101 13.68 -5.69 -0.88
C TRP A 101 13.69 -4.16 -0.89
N GLY A 102 13.38 -3.53 -2.01
CA GLY A 102 13.38 -2.08 -2.16
C GLY A 102 12.53 -1.61 -3.32
N GLN A 103 12.57 -0.32 -3.60
CA GLN A 103 11.73 0.31 -4.62
C GLN A 103 11.92 -0.27 -6.03
N GLY A 104 13.14 -0.62 -6.41
CA GLY A 104 13.45 -1.22 -7.71
C GLY A 104 13.38 -2.76 -7.73
N PHE A 105 13.15 -3.39 -6.58
CA PHE A 105 13.05 -4.84 -6.42
C PHE A 105 12.10 -5.14 -5.26
N PRO A 106 10.78 -5.10 -5.51
CA PRO A 106 9.76 -5.24 -4.47
C PRO A 106 9.66 -6.67 -3.93
N VAL A 107 9.07 -6.79 -2.74
CA VAL A 107 8.72 -8.10 -2.16
C VAL A 107 7.81 -8.86 -3.11
N PRO A 108 8.05 -10.17 -3.34
CA PRO A 108 7.19 -11.00 -4.19
C PRO A 108 5.74 -10.97 -3.72
N VAL A 109 4.85 -10.82 -4.69
CA VAL A 109 3.40 -10.79 -4.50
C VAL A 109 2.78 -11.86 -5.38
N PHE A 110 1.96 -12.70 -4.79
CA PHE A 110 1.39 -13.87 -5.45
C PHE A 110 -0.11 -13.69 -5.69
N PHE A 111 -0.63 -14.42 -6.67
CA PHE A 111 -2.06 -14.51 -6.95
C PHE A 111 -2.57 -15.91 -6.65
N GLY A 112 -3.80 -16.00 -6.13
CA GLY A 112 -4.49 -17.26 -5.92
C GLY A 112 -5.99 -17.10 -5.79
N ILE A 113 -6.69 -18.23 -5.97
CA ILE A 113 -8.14 -18.35 -5.79
C ILE A 113 -8.37 -19.28 -4.62
N PHE A 114 -9.15 -18.83 -3.65
CA PHE A 114 -9.36 -19.54 -2.40
C PHE A 114 -10.84 -19.52 -1.98
N ASP A 115 -11.23 -20.58 -1.28
CA ASP A 115 -12.49 -20.59 -0.52
C ASP A 115 -12.22 -20.03 0.88
N VAL A 116 -13.12 -19.19 1.39
CA VAL A 116 -13.02 -18.61 2.74
C VAL A 116 -13.70 -19.55 3.72
N VAL A 117 -12.91 -20.26 4.51
CA VAL A 117 -13.43 -21.24 5.48
C VAL A 117 -13.95 -20.57 6.75
N ARG A 118 -13.25 -19.53 7.18
CA ARG A 118 -13.57 -18.75 8.38
C ARG A 118 -13.01 -17.35 8.24
N GLN A 119 -13.71 -16.37 8.79
CA GLN A 119 -13.25 -15.00 8.89
C GLN A 119 -13.72 -14.35 10.18
N GLU A 120 -12.95 -13.41 10.70
CA GLU A 120 -13.26 -12.62 11.88
C GLU A 120 -12.66 -11.23 11.78
N ILE A 121 -13.38 -10.22 12.26
CA ILE A 121 -12.84 -8.85 12.30
C ILE A 121 -12.07 -8.66 13.61
N VAL A 122 -10.79 -8.34 13.49
CA VAL A 122 -9.90 -8.09 14.62
C VAL A 122 -9.53 -6.61 14.71
N ALA A 123 -9.41 -6.13 15.96
CA ALA A 123 -9.15 -4.71 16.26
C ALA A 123 -10.11 -3.73 15.53
N ALA A 124 -11.33 -4.17 15.22
CA ALA A 124 -12.38 -3.43 14.52
C ALA A 124 -12.00 -2.87 13.13
N LYS A 125 -10.90 -3.33 12.53
CA LYS A 125 -10.41 -2.78 11.26
C LYS A 125 -9.64 -3.76 10.36
N HIS A 126 -9.41 -4.98 10.79
CA HIS A 126 -8.69 -5.99 9.99
C HIS A 126 -9.54 -7.24 9.87
N ASN A 127 -9.55 -7.88 8.71
CA ASN A 127 -10.18 -9.18 8.54
C ASN A 127 -9.10 -10.26 8.63
N LYS A 128 -9.21 -11.13 9.63
CA LYS A 128 -8.39 -12.32 9.77
C LYS A 128 -9.22 -13.52 9.30
N CYS A 129 -8.67 -14.28 8.37
CA CYS A 129 -9.39 -15.38 7.75
C CYS A 129 -8.54 -16.63 7.58
N VAL A 130 -9.21 -17.74 7.30
CA VAL A 130 -8.61 -18.99 6.87
C VAL A 130 -9.03 -19.21 5.42
N LEU A 131 -8.07 -19.26 4.54
CA LEU A 131 -8.24 -19.48 3.11
C LEU A 131 -7.93 -20.95 2.80
N LYS A 132 -8.75 -21.57 1.96
CA LYS A 132 -8.58 -22.95 1.52
C LYS A 132 -8.34 -23.01 0.02
N ASN A 133 -7.34 -23.78 -0.36
CA ASN A 133 -7.13 -24.19 -1.76
C ASN A 133 -6.83 -25.69 -1.78
N GLU A 134 -7.61 -26.43 -2.56
CA GLU A 134 -7.60 -27.90 -2.56
C GLU A 134 -7.81 -28.46 -1.14
N ASP A 135 -6.83 -29.15 -0.58
CA ASP A 135 -6.91 -29.77 0.74
C ASP A 135 -6.20 -28.95 1.85
N ASP A 136 -5.56 -27.82 1.48
CA ASP A 136 -4.76 -27.05 2.42
C ASP A 136 -5.49 -25.81 2.91
N ASN A 137 -5.28 -25.50 4.19
CA ASN A 137 -5.74 -24.27 4.83
C ASN A 137 -4.56 -23.36 5.13
N TYR A 138 -4.73 -22.06 4.88
CA TYR A 138 -3.75 -21.01 5.08
C TYR A 138 -4.30 -19.91 5.97
N ASP A 139 -3.60 -19.59 7.04
CA ASP A 139 -3.91 -18.40 7.83
C ASP A 139 -3.67 -17.15 6.97
N ALA A 140 -4.62 -16.23 6.97
CA ALA A 140 -4.51 -14.99 6.21
C ALA A 140 -5.01 -13.79 7.02
N ILE A 141 -4.50 -12.61 6.68
CA ILE A 141 -4.97 -11.34 7.23
C ILE A 141 -5.06 -10.27 6.13
N PHE A 142 -6.16 -9.53 6.15
CA PHE A 142 -6.37 -8.36 5.30
C PHE A 142 -6.38 -7.12 6.20
N PHE A 143 -5.26 -6.41 6.21
CA PHE A 143 -5.11 -5.21 7.03
C PHE A 143 -5.95 -4.06 6.49
N ASN A 144 -6.55 -3.28 7.40
CA ASN A 144 -7.40 -2.11 7.10
C ASN A 144 -8.60 -2.43 6.19
N PHE A 145 -9.07 -3.66 6.24
CA PHE A 145 -10.30 -4.12 5.61
C PHE A 145 -11.20 -4.73 6.68
N SER A 146 -12.33 -4.08 6.97
CA SER A 146 -13.32 -4.51 7.95
C SER A 146 -14.60 -5.06 7.32
N GLY A 147 -14.57 -5.26 5.99
CA GLY A 147 -15.66 -5.89 5.26
C GLY A 147 -15.70 -7.40 5.43
N GLU A 148 -16.82 -8.00 5.07
CA GLU A 148 -16.96 -9.43 4.92
C GLU A 148 -16.42 -9.89 3.56
N LEU A 149 -15.68 -10.98 3.53
CA LEU A 149 -15.21 -11.62 2.32
C LEU A 149 -16.26 -12.59 1.81
N ALA A 150 -16.43 -12.70 0.51
CA ALA A 150 -17.27 -13.71 -0.12
C ALA A 150 -16.72 -15.13 0.13
N ASP A 151 -17.57 -16.15 -0.06
CA ASP A 151 -17.18 -17.56 0.16
C ASP A 151 -16.01 -18.00 -0.72
N ARG A 152 -15.84 -17.39 -1.89
CA ARG A 152 -14.76 -17.65 -2.82
C ARG A 152 -14.21 -16.33 -3.39
N ILE A 153 -12.90 -16.14 -3.25
CA ILE A 153 -12.22 -14.89 -3.59
C ILE A 153 -10.96 -15.14 -4.43
N GLU A 154 -10.67 -14.19 -5.28
CA GLU A 154 -9.37 -14.03 -5.94
C GLU A 154 -8.56 -13.05 -5.11
N VAL A 155 -7.37 -13.42 -4.69
CA VAL A 155 -6.53 -12.56 -3.85
C VAL A 155 -5.13 -12.39 -4.43
N VAL A 156 -4.62 -11.18 -4.22
CA VAL A 156 -3.22 -10.86 -4.37
C VAL A 156 -2.62 -10.74 -2.97
N TYR A 157 -1.54 -11.49 -2.68
CA TYR A 157 -1.02 -11.62 -1.33
C TYR A 157 0.51 -11.75 -1.30
N SER A 158 1.12 -11.24 -0.23
CA SER A 158 2.48 -11.61 0.17
C SER A 158 2.45 -12.68 1.25
N ILE A 159 3.59 -13.32 1.50
CA ILE A 159 3.69 -14.42 2.47
C ILE A 159 4.71 -14.03 3.54
N GLU A 160 4.31 -14.19 4.79
CA GLU A 160 5.16 -13.88 5.94
C GLU A 160 5.18 -15.05 6.94
N LEU A 161 6.22 -15.10 7.76
CA LEU A 161 6.25 -15.95 8.95
C LEU A 161 5.69 -15.15 10.11
N ASN A 162 4.56 -15.60 10.63
CA ASN A 162 3.97 -15.02 11.84
C ASN A 162 4.51 -15.78 13.06
N GLU A 163 5.33 -15.10 13.86
CA GLU A 163 5.89 -15.63 15.10
C GLU A 163 5.08 -15.12 16.30
N PHE A 164 4.20 -15.96 16.80
CA PHE A 164 3.38 -15.64 17.95
C PHE A 164 3.45 -16.75 19.00
N LYS A 165 3.74 -16.41 20.28
CA LYS A 165 3.84 -17.35 21.41
C LYS A 165 4.72 -18.57 21.13
N GLN A 166 5.92 -18.37 20.58
CA GLN A 166 6.90 -19.42 20.23
C GLN A 166 6.40 -20.41 19.14
N LYS A 167 5.36 -20.07 18.42
CA LYS A 167 4.92 -20.80 17.22
C LYS A 167 5.13 -19.92 16.01
N SER A 168 5.75 -20.48 14.99
CA SER A 168 5.89 -19.84 13.69
C SER A 168 4.88 -20.46 12.73
N ASN A 169 4.02 -19.66 12.12
CA ASN A 169 3.07 -20.09 11.11
C ASN A 169 3.27 -19.28 9.82
N ILE A 170 3.07 -19.91 8.69
CA ILE A 170 2.99 -19.21 7.42
C ILE A 170 1.68 -18.45 7.37
N GLN A 171 1.72 -17.16 7.09
CA GLN A 171 0.56 -16.28 7.01
C GLN A 171 0.54 -15.53 5.69
N PHE A 172 -0.61 -15.52 5.02
CA PHE A 172 -0.85 -14.71 3.84
C PHE A 172 -1.29 -13.30 4.25
N ILE A 173 -0.61 -12.30 3.70
CA ILE A 173 -0.99 -10.89 3.87
C ILE A 173 -1.70 -10.44 2.62
N ILE A 174 -3.02 -10.36 2.68
CA ILE A 174 -3.85 -9.97 1.54
C ILE A 174 -3.60 -8.48 1.22
N LYS A 175 -3.30 -8.19 -0.03
CA LYS A 175 -3.08 -6.84 -0.57
C LYS A 175 -4.31 -6.32 -1.30
N SER A 176 -5.00 -7.21 -2.00
CA SER A 176 -6.22 -6.92 -2.74
C SER A 176 -7.05 -8.18 -2.90
N GLN A 177 -8.34 -8.02 -3.09
CA GLN A 177 -9.27 -9.09 -3.38
C GLN A 177 -10.27 -8.68 -4.45
N ASN A 178 -10.71 -9.65 -5.25
CA ASN A 178 -11.88 -9.55 -6.10
C ASN A 178 -12.86 -10.65 -5.72
N GLU A 179 -14.13 -10.30 -5.69
CA GLU A 179 -15.21 -11.27 -5.55
C GLU A 179 -15.41 -11.95 -6.90
N LYS A 180 -15.31 -13.26 -6.93
CA LYS A 180 -15.70 -14.02 -8.11
C LYS A 180 -17.22 -14.11 -8.11
N LYS A 181 -17.88 -13.32 -8.97
CA LYS A 181 -19.32 -13.42 -9.24
C LYS A 181 -19.65 -14.75 -9.91
#